data_f28ca8527573741a92ba1567eb244a9a
#
_entry.id   f28ca8527573741a92ba1567eb244a9a
#
_cell.length_a   1.000
_cell.length_b   1.000
_cell.length_c   1.000
_cell.angle_alpha   90.00
_cell.angle_beta   90.00
_cell.angle_gamma   90.00
#
_symmetry.space_group_name_H-M   'P 1'
#
loop_
_entity.id
_entity.type
_entity.pdbx_description
1 polymer ?
#
loop_
_entity_poly.entity_id
_entity_poly.type
_entity_poly.pdbx_seq_one_letter_code
_entity_poly.pdbx_strand_id
1 'polypeptide(L)'
;RDVERSRGLGDVYKRQVIGIGGGKVIDGAKYCGFLRNLPFISIPTSASSDGFSSASASLLVEGRRKSVPAKLAYGIVVDTKIIRSAPEKFLYSGIGDMVSKITALYDWIFEEEHGYGKVNDFAVMIAKKAVNSFVRTPFTSIQDDLFLKELLDSLAMSGIANEIAGSSAPTSGSEHLISHALDKMLE
;
A
#
# COMPACT_ATOMS: atom_id res chain seq x y z
N ARG A 1 -37.83 20.21 -5.85
CA ARG A 1 -36.86 21.29 -6.18
C ARG A 1 -35.50 21.03 -5.58
N ASP A 2 -35.40 20.60 -4.34
CA ASP A 2 -34.13 20.30 -3.68
C ASP A 2 -33.48 19.01 -4.22
N VAL A 3 -34.28 18.09 -4.72
CA VAL A 3 -33.81 16.84 -5.36
C VAL A 3 -33.10 17.10 -6.69
N GLU A 4 -33.55 18.08 -7.48
CA GLU A 4 -32.89 18.41 -8.76
C GLU A 4 -31.61 19.21 -8.54
N ARG A 5 -31.52 20.11 -7.58
CA ARG A 5 -30.28 20.78 -7.19
C ARG A 5 -29.26 19.77 -6.64
N SER A 6 -29.73 18.85 -5.83
CA SER A 6 -28.91 17.75 -5.32
C SER A 6 -28.38 16.83 -6.43
N ARG A 7 -29.14 16.62 -7.51
CA ARG A 7 -28.68 15.81 -8.65
C ARG A 7 -27.53 16.46 -9.42
N GLY A 8 -27.61 17.76 -9.69
CA GLY A 8 -26.55 18.46 -10.41
C GLY A 8 -25.24 18.55 -9.63
N LEU A 9 -25.29 18.95 -8.37
CA LEU A 9 -24.13 19.00 -7.48
C LEU A 9 -23.71 17.59 -7.03
N GLY A 10 -24.67 16.69 -6.81
CA GLY A 10 -24.42 15.32 -6.43
C GLY A 10 -23.70 14.53 -7.51
N ASP A 11 -23.94 14.76 -8.79
CA ASP A 11 -23.24 14.11 -9.90
C ASP A 11 -21.78 14.56 -10.01
N VAL A 12 -21.47 15.79 -9.61
CA VAL A 12 -20.08 16.28 -9.55
C VAL A 12 -19.35 15.70 -8.34
N TYR A 13 -20.00 15.59 -7.17
CA TYR A 13 -19.39 15.11 -5.93
C TYR A 13 -19.46 13.59 -5.73
N LYS A 14 -20.39 12.90 -6.38
CA LYS A 14 -20.51 11.44 -6.32
C LYS A 14 -19.59 10.68 -7.29
N ARG A 15 -18.61 11.36 -7.90
CA ARG A 15 -17.68 10.78 -8.85
C ARG A 15 -16.35 10.38 -8.27
N GLN A 16 -16.25 10.30 -6.97
CA GLN A 16 -15.03 9.85 -6.29
C GLN A 16 -15.37 9.02 -5.05
N VAL A 17 -14.45 8.14 -4.70
CA VAL A 17 -14.51 7.36 -3.46
C VAL A 17 -13.38 7.85 -2.55
N ILE A 18 -13.69 8.12 -1.30
CA ILE A 18 -12.71 8.51 -0.29
C ILE A 18 -12.66 7.42 0.77
N GLY A 19 -11.49 6.81 0.95
CA GLY A 19 -11.24 5.83 2.02
C GLY A 19 -10.47 6.49 3.16
N ILE A 20 -11.06 6.58 4.34
CA ILE A 20 -10.42 7.11 5.54
C ILE A 20 -10.36 6.00 6.57
N GLY A 21 -9.15 5.53 6.91
CA GLY A 21 -9.02 4.45 7.90
C GLY A 21 -7.75 3.63 7.75
N GLY A 22 -7.71 2.50 8.45
CA GLY A 22 -6.65 1.49 8.31
C GLY A 22 -6.80 0.65 7.04
N GLY A 23 -5.88 -0.27 6.80
CA GLY A 23 -5.76 -1.05 5.56
C GLY A 23 -7.08 -1.65 5.05
N LYS A 24 -7.88 -2.28 5.92
CA LYS A 24 -9.17 -2.90 5.51
C LYS A 24 -10.15 -1.87 4.93
N VAL A 25 -10.21 -0.67 5.49
CA VAL A 25 -11.09 0.41 5.01
C VAL A 25 -10.57 0.95 3.69
N ILE A 26 -9.26 1.17 3.60
CA ILE A 26 -8.60 1.63 2.38
C ILE A 26 -8.81 0.63 1.24
N ASP A 27 -8.59 -0.66 1.47
CA ASP A 27 -8.76 -1.70 0.46
C ASP A 27 -10.22 -1.82 0.00
N GLY A 28 -11.17 -1.77 0.92
CA GLY A 28 -12.59 -1.78 0.58
C GLY A 28 -13.00 -0.56 -0.27
N ALA A 29 -12.57 0.64 0.13
CA ALA A 29 -12.86 1.88 -0.60
C ALA A 29 -12.19 1.88 -1.99
N LYS A 30 -10.93 1.46 -2.06
CA LYS A 30 -10.16 1.30 -3.30
C LYS A 30 -10.86 0.37 -4.28
N TYR A 31 -11.29 -0.79 -3.81
CA TYR A 31 -11.99 -1.77 -4.63
C TYR A 31 -13.36 -1.28 -5.10
N CYS A 32 -14.10 -0.57 -4.24
CA CYS A 32 -15.34 0.09 -4.64
C CYS A 32 -15.12 1.13 -5.74
N GLY A 33 -14.07 1.96 -5.62
CA GLY A 33 -13.68 2.92 -6.64
C GLY A 33 -13.34 2.23 -7.97
N PHE A 34 -12.59 1.13 -7.90
CA PHE A 34 -12.21 0.33 -9.07
C PHE A 34 -13.45 -0.25 -9.78
N LEU A 35 -14.35 -0.91 -9.06
CA LEU A 35 -15.56 -1.52 -9.64
C LEU A 35 -16.48 -0.48 -10.28
N ARG A 36 -16.52 0.73 -9.77
CA ARG A 36 -17.35 1.81 -10.28
C ARG A 36 -16.63 2.72 -11.27
N ASN A 37 -15.36 2.42 -11.57
CA ASN A 37 -14.47 3.27 -12.38
C ASN A 37 -14.45 4.73 -11.92
N LEU A 38 -14.40 4.93 -10.60
CA LEU A 38 -14.34 6.22 -9.94
C LEU A 38 -12.93 6.49 -9.43
N PRO A 39 -12.47 7.76 -9.42
CA PRO A 39 -11.26 8.15 -8.72
C PRO A 39 -11.35 7.78 -7.23
N PHE A 40 -10.26 7.22 -6.69
CA PHE A 40 -10.15 6.87 -5.28
C PHE A 40 -9.14 7.79 -4.60
N ILE A 41 -9.52 8.35 -3.45
CA ILE A 41 -8.62 9.13 -2.58
C ILE A 41 -8.37 8.31 -1.32
N SER A 42 -7.09 8.08 -1.03
CA SER A 42 -6.62 7.32 0.13
C SER A 42 -6.23 8.26 1.26
N ILE A 43 -6.85 8.09 2.44
CA ILE A 43 -6.52 8.83 3.67
C ILE A 43 -6.23 7.79 4.77
N PRO A 44 -5.00 7.22 4.79
CA PRO A 44 -4.63 6.21 5.78
C PRO A 44 -4.54 6.81 7.17
N THR A 45 -5.04 6.07 8.17
CA THR A 45 -4.92 6.40 9.60
C THR A 45 -3.91 5.53 10.34
N SER A 46 -3.21 4.65 9.62
CA SER A 46 -2.10 3.83 10.11
C SER A 46 -1.10 3.57 9.00
N ALA A 47 0.18 3.41 9.36
CA ALA A 47 1.28 3.13 8.44
C ALA A 47 1.71 1.67 8.56
N SER A 48 0.80 0.72 8.35
CA SER A 48 1.08 -0.70 8.58
C SER A 48 1.63 -1.44 7.36
N SER A 49 1.47 -0.90 6.17
CA SER A 49 1.98 -1.46 4.90
C SER A 49 1.81 -0.44 3.77
N ASP A 50 2.35 -0.76 2.60
CA ASP A 50 2.19 0.02 1.37
C ASP A 50 0.79 -0.09 0.72
N GLY A 51 -0.13 -0.85 1.31
CA GLY A 51 -1.47 -1.06 0.79
C GLY A 51 -2.27 0.21 0.50
N PHE A 52 -2.01 1.32 1.21
CA PHE A 52 -2.70 2.58 0.96
C PHE A 52 -2.33 3.25 -0.38
N SER A 53 -1.21 2.85 -0.97
CA SER A 53 -0.65 3.40 -2.21
C SER A 53 -0.56 2.39 -3.35
N SER A 54 -0.81 1.09 -3.10
CA SER A 54 -0.72 0.04 -4.12
C SER A 54 -1.99 -0.05 -4.98
N ALA A 55 -1.86 -0.66 -6.17
CA ALA A 55 -2.96 -0.90 -7.10
C ALA A 55 -3.72 -2.21 -6.85
N SER A 56 -3.43 -2.91 -5.77
CA SER A 56 -4.15 -4.11 -5.35
C SER A 56 -4.93 -3.87 -4.05
N ALA A 57 -5.97 -4.66 -3.81
CA ALA A 57 -6.73 -4.66 -2.58
C ALA A 57 -6.74 -6.05 -1.95
N SER A 58 -6.46 -6.14 -0.65
CA SER A 58 -6.53 -7.39 0.11
C SER A 58 -7.91 -7.53 0.75
N LEU A 59 -8.73 -8.41 0.18
CA LEU A 59 -10.10 -8.62 0.61
C LEU A 59 -10.30 -10.01 1.19
N LEU A 60 -11.26 -10.11 2.13
CA LEU A 60 -11.71 -11.39 2.65
C LEU A 60 -12.83 -11.92 1.75
N VAL A 61 -12.55 -12.98 0.99
CA VAL A 61 -13.49 -13.60 0.07
C VAL A 61 -13.70 -15.05 0.52
N GLU A 62 -14.93 -15.40 0.90
CA GLU A 62 -15.29 -16.75 1.41
C GLU A 62 -14.39 -17.21 2.57
N GLY A 63 -14.12 -16.31 3.51
CA GLY A 63 -13.28 -16.58 4.66
C GLY A 63 -11.77 -16.67 4.38
N ARG A 64 -11.34 -16.41 3.12
CA ARG A 64 -9.92 -16.43 2.73
C ARG A 64 -9.47 -15.06 2.28
N ARG A 65 -8.29 -14.65 2.71
CA ARG A 65 -7.67 -13.41 2.23
C ARG A 65 -7.21 -13.60 0.79
N LYS A 66 -7.68 -12.73 -0.11
CA LYS A 66 -7.29 -12.70 -1.53
C LYS A 66 -6.84 -11.31 -1.92
N SER A 67 -5.73 -11.22 -2.64
CA SER A 67 -5.31 -10.00 -3.32
C SER A 67 -6.07 -9.92 -4.65
N VAL A 68 -6.77 -8.82 -4.86
CA VAL A 68 -7.54 -8.57 -6.08
C VAL A 68 -7.03 -7.30 -6.76
N PRO A 69 -7.07 -7.25 -8.10
CA PRO A 69 -6.69 -6.04 -8.83
C PRO A 69 -7.59 -4.86 -8.47
N ALA A 70 -6.99 -3.70 -8.40
CA ALA A 70 -7.66 -2.43 -8.20
C ALA A 70 -6.95 -1.33 -9.02
N LYS A 71 -7.04 -0.07 -8.61
CA LYS A 71 -6.30 1.05 -9.21
C LYS A 71 -5.54 1.81 -8.14
N LEU A 72 -4.45 2.46 -8.54
CA LEU A 72 -3.77 3.44 -7.70
C LEU A 72 -4.74 4.52 -7.21
N ALA A 73 -4.48 5.02 -6.03
CA ALA A 73 -5.17 6.20 -5.54
C ALA A 73 -4.89 7.40 -6.46
N TYR A 74 -5.94 8.15 -6.81
CA TYR A 74 -5.82 9.43 -7.51
C TYR A 74 -5.07 10.46 -6.66
N GLY A 75 -5.21 10.36 -5.35
CA GLY A 75 -4.50 11.18 -4.38
C GLY A 75 -4.38 10.44 -3.05
N ILE A 76 -3.29 10.70 -2.36
CA ILE A 76 -3.02 10.18 -1.01
C ILE A 76 -2.85 11.38 -0.09
N VAL A 77 -3.62 11.42 0.98
CA VAL A 77 -3.54 12.47 2.00
C VAL A 77 -3.15 11.81 3.32
N VAL A 78 -2.04 12.21 3.88
CA VAL A 78 -1.51 11.65 5.12
C VAL A 78 -1.36 12.74 6.18
N ASP A 79 -1.91 12.51 7.35
CA ASP A 79 -1.67 13.32 8.54
C ASP A 79 -0.79 12.53 9.51
N THR A 80 0.45 12.97 9.70
CA THR A 80 1.41 12.31 10.60
C THR A 80 0.97 12.31 12.06
N LYS A 81 0.14 13.29 12.48
CA LYS A 81 -0.42 13.31 13.84
C LYS A 81 -1.42 12.17 14.04
N ILE A 82 -2.24 11.91 13.03
CA ILE A 82 -3.19 10.78 13.06
C ILE A 82 -2.41 9.46 13.06
N ILE A 83 -1.44 9.30 12.17
CA ILE A 83 -0.59 8.10 12.11
C ILE A 83 0.11 7.85 13.46
N ARG A 84 0.63 8.90 14.08
CA ARG A 84 1.30 8.81 15.39
C ARG A 84 0.37 8.39 16.52
N SER A 85 -0.91 8.77 16.45
CA SER A 85 -1.92 8.39 17.45
C SER A 85 -2.39 6.95 17.33
N ALA A 86 -2.08 6.28 16.23
CA ALA A 86 -2.39 4.86 16.05
C ALA A 86 -1.51 3.97 16.94
N PRO A 87 -1.97 2.75 17.29
CA PRO A 87 -1.14 1.81 18.03
C PRO A 87 0.21 1.55 17.37
N GLU A 88 1.29 1.61 18.14
CA GLU A 88 2.68 1.47 17.64
C GLU A 88 2.93 0.20 16.83
N LYS A 89 2.19 -0.87 17.12
CA LYS A 89 2.27 -2.11 16.36
C LYS A 89 2.08 -1.91 14.85
N PHE A 90 1.33 -0.89 14.42
CA PHE A 90 1.16 -0.57 13.02
C PHE A 90 2.40 0.09 12.41
N LEU A 91 3.15 0.86 13.20
CA LEU A 91 4.45 1.38 12.77
C LEU A 91 5.47 0.25 12.62
N TYR A 92 5.54 -0.67 13.59
CA TYR A 92 6.40 -1.85 13.48
C TYR A 92 6.04 -2.72 12.27
N SER A 93 4.74 -2.87 11.99
CA SER A 93 4.29 -3.57 10.78
C SER A 93 4.77 -2.88 9.50
N GLY A 94 4.65 -1.56 9.41
CA GLY A 94 5.14 -0.79 8.26
C GLY A 94 6.66 -0.84 8.10
N ILE A 95 7.40 -0.83 9.21
CA ILE A 95 8.86 -1.04 9.20
C ILE A 95 9.18 -2.43 8.63
N GLY A 96 8.51 -3.46 9.13
CA GLY A 96 8.65 -4.83 8.63
C GLY A 96 8.34 -4.94 7.14
N ASP A 97 7.25 -4.30 6.70
CA ASP A 97 6.85 -4.22 5.29
C ASP A 97 7.92 -3.52 4.43
N MET A 98 8.58 -2.47 4.92
CA MET A 98 9.69 -1.83 4.20
C MET A 98 10.95 -2.69 4.14
N VAL A 99 11.29 -3.38 5.23
CA VAL A 99 12.47 -4.25 5.28
C VAL A 99 12.30 -5.49 4.41
N SER A 100 11.10 -6.05 4.34
CA SER A 100 10.79 -7.22 3.51
C SER A 100 11.09 -7.00 2.03
N LYS A 101 11.02 -5.75 1.56
CA LYS A 101 11.28 -5.41 0.16
C LYS A 101 12.73 -5.64 -0.29
N ILE A 102 13.66 -5.76 0.65
CA ILE A 102 15.04 -6.16 0.35
C ILE A 102 15.03 -7.59 -0.19
N THR A 103 14.33 -8.50 0.49
CA THR A 103 14.19 -9.89 0.08
C THR A 103 13.36 -10.00 -1.19
N ALA A 104 12.22 -9.31 -1.26
CA ALA A 104 11.35 -9.34 -2.43
C ALA A 104 12.07 -8.91 -3.72
N LEU A 105 12.88 -7.86 -3.66
CA LEU A 105 13.67 -7.41 -4.81
C LEU A 105 14.73 -8.43 -5.22
N TYR A 106 15.36 -9.09 -4.25
CA TYR A 106 16.31 -10.17 -4.53
C TYR A 106 15.61 -11.34 -5.21
N ASP A 107 14.49 -11.79 -4.66
CA ASP A 107 13.70 -12.89 -5.21
C ASP A 107 13.26 -12.60 -6.65
N TRP A 108 12.78 -11.39 -6.91
CA TRP A 108 12.32 -11.01 -8.25
C TRP A 108 13.44 -10.99 -9.30
N ILE A 109 14.63 -10.48 -8.93
CA ILE A 109 15.81 -10.51 -9.80
C ILE A 109 16.27 -11.96 -10.00
N PHE A 110 16.28 -12.77 -8.95
CA PHE A 110 16.62 -14.18 -9.02
C PHE A 110 15.67 -14.96 -9.94
N GLU A 111 14.37 -14.69 -9.90
CA GLU A 111 13.38 -15.28 -10.80
C GLU A 111 13.70 -14.97 -12.27
N GLU A 112 14.06 -13.72 -12.59
CA GLU A 112 14.44 -13.35 -13.96
C GLU A 112 15.71 -14.09 -14.44
N GLU A 113 16.74 -14.14 -13.61
CA GLU A 113 17.98 -14.85 -13.92
C GLU A 113 17.77 -16.34 -14.20
N HIS A 114 16.70 -16.93 -13.64
CA HIS A 114 16.33 -18.33 -13.83
C HIS A 114 15.21 -18.54 -14.86
N GLY A 115 14.77 -17.49 -15.52
CA GLY A 115 13.78 -17.57 -16.60
C GLY A 115 12.31 -17.69 -16.15
N TYR A 116 12.01 -17.42 -14.88
CA TYR A 116 10.66 -17.51 -14.31
C TYR A 116 9.86 -16.21 -14.36
N GLY A 117 10.47 -15.09 -14.74
CA GLY A 117 9.80 -13.79 -14.78
C GLY A 117 10.54 -12.79 -15.64
N LYS A 118 10.01 -11.56 -15.64
CA LYS A 118 10.68 -10.38 -16.21
C LYS A 118 10.73 -9.28 -15.18
N VAL A 119 11.86 -8.68 -15.02
CA VAL A 119 12.09 -7.53 -14.15
C VAL A 119 11.84 -6.23 -14.93
N ASN A 120 11.23 -5.27 -14.27
CA ASN A 120 11.12 -3.91 -14.76
C ASN A 120 12.18 -3.06 -14.04
N ASP A 121 13.24 -2.65 -14.74
CA ASP A 121 14.36 -1.90 -14.16
C ASP A 121 13.93 -0.61 -13.47
N PHE A 122 12.91 0.08 -14.01
CA PHE A 122 12.40 1.30 -13.40
C PHE A 122 11.68 1.02 -12.08
N ALA A 123 10.87 -0.04 -12.01
CA ALA A 123 10.24 -0.47 -10.77
C ALA A 123 11.28 -0.87 -9.72
N VAL A 124 12.34 -1.61 -10.11
CA VAL A 124 13.47 -1.94 -9.23
C VAL A 124 14.15 -0.69 -8.71
N MET A 125 14.41 0.29 -9.57
CA MET A 125 15.04 1.55 -9.17
C MET A 125 14.19 2.29 -8.13
N ILE A 126 12.88 2.39 -8.33
CA ILE A 126 11.96 3.05 -7.40
C ILE A 126 11.90 2.29 -6.06
N ALA A 127 11.73 0.98 -6.09
CA ALA A 127 11.69 0.16 -4.89
C ALA A 127 13.03 0.20 -4.11
N LYS A 128 14.16 0.09 -4.78
CA LYS A 128 15.49 0.27 -4.16
C LYS A 128 15.66 1.65 -3.55
N LYS A 129 15.18 2.71 -4.22
CA LYS A 129 15.24 4.05 -3.68
C LYS A 129 14.42 4.17 -2.39
N ALA A 130 13.19 3.63 -2.38
CA ALA A 130 12.32 3.63 -1.21
C ALA A 130 13.01 2.95 0.00
N VAL A 131 13.53 1.73 -0.19
CA VAL A 131 14.22 0.99 0.86
C VAL A 131 15.47 1.72 1.34
N ASN A 132 16.32 2.18 0.42
CA ASN A 132 17.56 2.87 0.77
C ASN A 132 17.33 4.18 1.51
N SER A 133 16.33 4.94 1.12
CA SER A 133 15.94 6.17 1.79
C SER A 133 15.52 5.89 3.23
N PHE A 134 14.61 4.94 3.40
CA PHE A 134 14.12 4.53 4.71
C PHE A 134 15.24 4.00 5.63
N VAL A 135 16.03 3.03 5.17
CA VAL A 135 17.07 2.37 5.99
C VAL A 135 18.20 3.34 6.39
N ARG A 136 18.48 4.35 5.58
CA ARG A 136 19.54 5.35 5.86
C ARG A 136 19.07 6.54 6.67
N THR A 137 17.78 6.68 6.91
CA THR A 137 17.26 7.81 7.68
C THR A 137 17.58 7.61 9.17
N PRO A 138 18.39 8.49 9.78
CA PRO A 138 18.68 8.40 11.20
C PRO A 138 17.43 8.79 12.00
N PHE A 139 17.17 8.06 13.07
CA PHE A 139 16.08 8.37 13.98
C PHE A 139 16.45 8.00 15.43
N THR A 140 15.86 8.67 16.37
CA THR A 140 16.00 8.38 17.81
C THR A 140 14.77 7.69 18.37
N SER A 141 13.62 7.87 17.69
CA SER A 141 12.36 7.26 18.04
C SER A 141 11.53 6.99 16.78
N ILE A 142 10.76 5.90 16.78
CA ILE A 142 9.77 5.61 15.71
C ILE A 142 8.65 6.66 15.66
N GLN A 143 8.56 7.52 16.67
CA GLN A 143 7.60 8.63 16.75
C GLN A 143 8.15 9.95 16.20
N ASP A 144 9.42 9.99 15.77
CA ASP A 144 10.01 11.19 15.19
C ASP A 144 9.32 11.60 13.91
N ASP A 145 9.11 12.90 13.71
CA ASP A 145 8.44 13.42 12.51
C ASP A 145 9.20 13.06 11.23
N LEU A 146 10.53 13.14 11.27
CA LEU A 146 11.37 12.78 10.13
C LEU A 146 11.23 11.29 9.79
N PHE A 147 11.26 10.43 10.82
CA PHE A 147 11.10 9.00 10.63
C PHE A 147 9.73 8.64 10.06
N LEU A 148 8.65 9.19 10.65
CA LEU A 148 7.28 8.93 10.18
C LEU A 148 7.08 9.39 8.73
N LYS A 149 7.60 10.57 8.39
CA LYS A 149 7.54 11.08 7.03
C LYS A 149 8.26 10.14 6.06
N GLU A 150 9.49 9.76 6.38
CA GLU A 150 10.29 8.89 5.52
C GLU A 150 9.67 7.50 5.36
N LEU A 151 9.13 6.92 6.43
CA LEU A 151 8.40 5.65 6.38
C LEU A 151 7.20 5.75 5.42
N LEU A 152 6.40 6.81 5.54
CA LEU A 152 5.21 7.01 4.73
C LEU A 152 5.55 7.28 3.26
N ASP A 153 6.55 8.11 2.99
CA ASP A 153 7.03 8.39 1.63
C ASP A 153 7.59 7.11 0.98
N SER A 154 8.35 6.31 1.75
CA SER A 154 8.90 5.04 1.27
C SER A 154 7.82 3.98 1.01
N LEU A 155 6.82 3.86 1.90
CA LEU A 155 5.65 2.99 1.68
C LEU A 155 4.86 3.44 0.44
N ALA A 156 4.69 4.75 0.24
CA ALA A 156 4.00 5.28 -0.94
C ALA A 156 4.76 4.93 -2.24
N MET A 157 6.08 5.12 -2.25
CA MET A 157 6.93 4.78 -3.40
C MET A 157 6.91 3.28 -3.70
N SER A 158 6.86 2.44 -2.67
CA SER A 158 6.75 0.99 -2.79
C SER A 158 5.46 0.57 -3.51
N GLY A 159 4.32 1.12 -3.12
CA GLY A 159 3.06 0.83 -3.81
C GLY A 159 3.03 1.31 -5.27
N ILE A 160 3.72 2.42 -5.58
CA ILE A 160 3.89 2.91 -6.96
C ILE A 160 4.80 1.95 -7.76
N ALA A 161 5.85 1.40 -7.15
CA ALA A 161 6.71 0.43 -7.82
C ALA A 161 5.93 -0.82 -8.27
N ASN A 162 4.96 -1.28 -7.49
CA ASN A 162 4.08 -2.39 -7.86
C ASN A 162 3.24 -2.08 -9.10
N GLU A 163 2.71 -0.88 -9.21
CA GLU A 163 1.95 -0.47 -10.40
C GLU A 163 2.83 -0.42 -11.65
N ILE A 164 4.04 0.12 -11.54
CA ILE A 164 5.01 0.18 -12.65
C ILE A 164 5.41 -1.23 -13.09
N ALA A 165 5.57 -2.16 -12.15
CA ALA A 165 5.88 -3.55 -12.44
C ALA A 165 4.67 -4.34 -13.01
N GLY A 166 3.46 -3.85 -12.78
CA GLY A 166 2.22 -4.59 -13.08
C GLY A 166 2.01 -5.81 -12.19
N SER A 167 2.73 -5.91 -11.09
CA SER A 167 2.66 -7.02 -10.11
C SER A 167 3.14 -6.58 -8.74
N SER A 168 2.93 -7.41 -7.72
CA SER A 168 3.47 -7.18 -6.37
C SER A 168 4.91 -7.71 -6.19
N ALA A 169 5.52 -8.27 -7.22
CA ALA A 169 6.84 -8.88 -7.13
C ALA A 169 7.94 -7.95 -6.57
N PRO A 170 7.98 -6.63 -6.89
CA PRO A 170 8.96 -5.73 -6.30
C PRO A 170 8.90 -5.60 -4.78
N THR A 171 7.76 -5.95 -4.18
CA THR A 171 7.49 -5.65 -2.76
C THR A 171 6.98 -6.83 -1.95
N SER A 172 6.70 -7.97 -2.57
CA SER A 172 6.16 -9.18 -1.95
C SER A 172 6.85 -10.40 -2.54
N GLY A 173 7.84 -10.92 -1.86
CA GLY A 173 8.60 -12.10 -2.22
C GLY A 173 8.25 -13.33 -1.37
N SER A 174 9.21 -14.22 -1.20
CA SER A 174 9.08 -15.45 -0.43
C SER A 174 8.71 -15.20 1.04
N GLU A 175 9.18 -14.12 1.63
CA GLU A 175 8.87 -13.73 3.01
C GLU A 175 7.36 -13.51 3.22
N HIS A 176 6.66 -12.93 2.24
CA HIS A 176 5.20 -12.74 2.31
C HIS A 176 4.46 -14.07 2.27
N LEU A 177 4.90 -15.01 1.44
CA LEU A 177 4.33 -16.35 1.38
C LEU A 177 4.49 -17.10 2.72
N ILE A 178 5.66 -16.99 3.33
CA ILE A 178 5.95 -17.57 4.65
C ILE A 178 5.06 -16.91 5.72
N SER A 179 4.96 -15.58 5.73
CA SER A 179 4.10 -14.85 6.69
C SER A 179 2.64 -15.29 6.57
N HIS A 180 2.11 -15.37 5.35
CA HIS A 180 0.74 -15.83 5.13
C HIS A 180 0.51 -17.30 5.50
N ALA A 181 1.53 -18.16 5.36
CA ALA A 181 1.45 -19.53 5.81
C ALA A 181 1.40 -19.62 7.34
N LEU A 182 2.24 -18.84 8.03
CA LEU A 182 2.25 -18.76 9.49
C LEU A 182 0.93 -18.23 10.05
N ASP A 183 0.35 -17.19 9.46
CA ASP A 183 -0.96 -16.67 9.87
C ASP A 183 -2.03 -17.76 9.86
N LYS A 184 -2.04 -18.61 8.84
CA LYS A 184 -2.99 -19.73 8.73
C LYS A 184 -2.76 -20.87 9.73
N MET A 185 -1.55 -20.99 10.25
CA MET A 185 -1.22 -22.02 11.24
C MET A 185 -1.55 -21.59 12.67
N LEU A 186 -1.74 -20.30 12.89
CA LEU A 186 -2.01 -19.69 14.19
C LEU A 186 -3.50 -19.36 14.41
N GLU A 187 -4.33 -19.45 13.36
CA GLU A 187 -5.80 -19.39 13.44
C GLU A 187 -6.40 -20.74 13.87
#